data_c855fe4c70bbe67ec5ec22e9a5848f5e
#
_entry.id   c855fe4c70bbe67ec5ec22e9a5848f5e
#
_cell.length_a   1.000
_cell.length_b   1.000
_cell.length_c   1.000
_cell.angle_alpha   90.00
_cell.angle_beta   90.00
_cell.angle_gamma   90.00
#
_symmetry.space_group_name_H-M   'P 1'
#
loop_
_entity.id
_entity.type
_entity.pdbx_description
1 polymer ?
#
loop_
_entity_poly.entity_id
_entity_poly.type
_entity_poly.pdbx_seq_one_letter_code
_entity_poly.pdbx_strand_id
1 'polypeptide(L)'
;MSRFGHVELEDMPDDLRARVGAVAEKSGFVPNVFRALARRPAELRAFLDYHDALMDSDDGLSRAERELVVVATSGANHCTYCIVAHGAILRIRTKDPEIADRVASNPWGVELSARERAIVDLALLVATDSASLTEADLDAARDAGLSDDEIWDVGAITALFAMSNRLAHLTALRPNPEFFLMGRLPRA
;
A
#
# COMPACT_ATOMS: atom_id res chain seq x y z
N MET A 1 -11.46 2.57 -14.69
CA MET A 1 -11.58 3.98 -15.11
C MET A 1 -12.05 4.78 -13.90
N SER A 2 -11.69 6.05 -13.79
CA SER A 2 -12.10 6.96 -12.71
C SER A 2 -13.39 7.70 -13.07
N ARG A 3 -14.23 8.06 -12.07
CA ARG A 3 -15.42 8.92 -12.26
C ARG A 3 -15.08 10.30 -12.83
N PHE A 4 -13.87 10.77 -12.60
CA PHE A 4 -13.41 12.11 -13.02
C PHE A 4 -12.57 12.05 -14.31
N GLY A 5 -12.58 10.94 -15.02
CA GLY A 5 -11.70 10.69 -16.16
C GLY A 5 -10.29 10.25 -15.72
N HIS A 6 -9.39 10.19 -16.65
CA HIS A 6 -7.99 9.81 -16.47
C HIS A 6 -7.12 10.54 -17.49
N VAL A 7 -5.82 10.58 -17.22
CA VAL A 7 -4.81 11.15 -18.12
C VAL A 7 -3.97 10.00 -18.65
N GLU A 8 -3.78 9.94 -19.96
CA GLU A 8 -2.90 8.96 -20.57
C GLU A 8 -1.44 9.31 -20.32
N LEU A 9 -0.56 8.33 -20.40
CA LEU A 9 0.85 8.51 -20.10
C LEU A 9 1.51 9.60 -20.97
N GLU A 10 1.16 9.62 -22.25
CA GLU A 10 1.64 10.58 -23.25
C GLU A 10 1.20 12.01 -22.98
N ASP A 11 0.07 12.19 -22.29
CA ASP A 11 -0.50 13.50 -21.96
C ASP A 11 -0.01 14.04 -20.59
N MET A 12 0.80 13.28 -19.87
CA MET A 12 1.37 13.72 -18.59
C MET A 12 2.52 14.70 -18.82
N PRO A 13 2.77 15.65 -17.88
CA PRO A 13 4.00 16.44 -17.86
C PRO A 13 5.25 15.56 -17.95
N ASP A 14 6.33 16.03 -18.59
CA ASP A 14 7.52 15.25 -18.93
C ASP A 14 8.14 14.49 -17.74
N ASP A 15 8.23 15.15 -16.59
CA ASP A 15 8.76 14.57 -15.36
C ASP A 15 7.89 13.42 -14.81
N LEU A 16 6.57 13.59 -14.82
CA LEU A 16 5.63 12.55 -14.42
C LEU A 16 5.57 11.42 -15.45
N ARG A 17 5.61 11.76 -16.73
CA ARG A 17 5.66 10.77 -17.80
C ARG A 17 6.89 9.87 -17.67
N ALA A 18 8.06 10.45 -17.38
CA ALA A 18 9.27 9.68 -17.16
C ALA A 18 9.16 8.77 -15.92
N ARG A 19 8.67 9.30 -14.78
CA ARG A 19 8.54 8.56 -13.53
C ARG A 19 7.50 7.43 -13.61
N VAL A 20 6.32 7.73 -14.13
CA VAL A 20 5.25 6.74 -14.33
C VAL A 20 5.62 5.73 -15.42
N GLY A 21 6.30 6.18 -16.47
CA GLY A 21 6.84 5.33 -17.54
C GLY A 21 7.81 4.28 -17.00
N ALA A 22 8.72 4.64 -16.11
CA ALA A 22 9.63 3.70 -15.48
C ALA A 22 8.90 2.62 -14.64
N VAL A 23 7.77 2.97 -14.00
CA VAL A 23 6.92 1.98 -13.33
C VAL A 23 6.23 1.08 -14.36
N ALA A 24 5.71 1.66 -15.45
CA ALA A 24 5.05 0.90 -16.51
C ALA A 24 6.00 -0.09 -17.20
N GLU A 25 7.26 0.27 -17.41
CA GLU A 25 8.28 -0.65 -17.98
C GLU A 25 8.51 -1.86 -17.06
N LYS A 26 8.56 -1.66 -15.75
CA LYS A 26 8.76 -2.74 -14.76
C LYS A 26 7.53 -3.66 -14.61
N SER A 27 6.33 -3.09 -14.65
CA SER A 27 5.09 -3.82 -14.41
C SER A 27 4.46 -4.38 -15.68
N GLY A 28 4.79 -3.81 -16.86
CA GLY A 28 4.18 -4.14 -18.15
C GLY A 28 2.89 -3.36 -18.46
N PHE A 29 2.48 -2.44 -17.57
CA PHE A 29 1.27 -1.61 -17.74
C PHE A 29 1.36 -0.33 -16.89
N VAL A 30 0.56 0.67 -17.22
CA VAL A 30 0.43 1.89 -16.42
C VAL A 30 -0.61 1.66 -15.31
N PRO A 31 -0.24 1.72 -14.02
CA PRO A 31 -1.20 1.62 -12.93
C PRO A 31 -2.28 2.71 -12.99
N ASN A 32 -3.54 2.32 -12.86
CA ASN A 32 -4.67 3.23 -12.99
C ASN A 32 -4.68 4.37 -11.97
N VAL A 33 -4.04 4.19 -10.81
CA VAL A 33 -3.91 5.25 -9.79
C VAL A 33 -3.15 6.45 -10.35
N PHE A 34 -2.08 6.25 -11.11
CA PHE A 34 -1.31 7.35 -11.68
C PHE A 34 -2.10 8.08 -12.76
N ARG A 35 -2.83 7.36 -13.60
CA ARG A 35 -3.74 7.97 -14.59
C ARG A 35 -4.83 8.83 -13.93
N ALA A 36 -5.37 8.36 -12.80
CA ALA A 36 -6.40 9.10 -12.07
C ALA A 36 -5.84 10.34 -11.35
N LEU A 37 -4.68 10.22 -10.69
CA LEU A 37 -4.06 11.32 -9.94
C LEU A 37 -3.37 12.35 -10.86
N ALA A 38 -2.97 11.97 -12.07
CA ALA A 38 -2.32 12.87 -13.04
C ALA A 38 -3.21 14.05 -13.46
N ARG A 39 -4.52 14.03 -13.18
CA ARG A 39 -5.41 15.21 -13.30
C ARG A 39 -4.92 16.40 -12.48
N ARG A 40 -4.19 16.14 -11.42
CA ARG A 40 -3.61 17.15 -10.51
C ARG A 40 -2.10 16.91 -10.43
N PRO A 41 -1.33 17.33 -11.43
CA PRO A 41 0.09 16.98 -11.52
C PRO A 41 0.92 17.33 -10.29
N ALA A 42 0.63 18.47 -9.64
CA ALA A 42 1.33 18.87 -8.42
C ALA A 42 1.04 17.90 -7.25
N GLU A 43 -0.21 17.45 -7.14
CA GLU A 43 -0.61 16.50 -6.11
C GLU A 43 -0.02 15.11 -6.37
N LEU A 44 0.03 14.67 -7.63
CA LEU A 44 0.68 13.40 -7.99
C LEU A 44 2.18 13.42 -7.66
N ARG A 45 2.88 14.53 -7.90
CA ARG A 45 4.31 14.67 -7.52
C ARG A 45 4.50 14.49 -6.01
N ALA A 46 3.73 15.25 -5.22
CA ALA A 46 3.80 15.17 -3.76
C ALA A 46 3.45 13.76 -3.23
N PHE A 47 2.43 13.13 -3.84
CA PHE A 47 2.05 11.75 -3.51
C PHE A 47 3.20 10.77 -3.80
N LEU A 48 3.78 10.84 -4.99
CA LEU A 48 4.88 9.96 -5.40
C LEU A 48 6.14 10.19 -4.53
N ASP A 49 6.46 11.44 -4.21
CA ASP A 49 7.61 11.78 -3.37
C ASP A 49 7.46 11.19 -1.97
N TYR A 50 6.28 11.31 -1.36
CA TYR A 50 6.02 10.76 -0.04
C TYR A 50 5.89 9.23 -0.06
N HIS A 51 5.24 8.69 -1.09
CA HIS A 51 5.15 7.25 -1.31
C HIS A 51 6.53 6.59 -1.40
N ASP A 52 7.41 7.14 -2.23
CA ASP A 52 8.75 6.56 -2.44
C ASP A 52 9.63 6.70 -1.19
N ALA A 53 9.51 7.82 -0.46
CA ALA A 53 10.19 7.99 0.82
C ALA A 53 9.79 6.91 1.84
N LEU A 54 8.52 6.50 1.88
CA LEU A 54 8.02 5.49 2.79
C LEU A 54 8.20 4.05 2.29
N MET A 55 8.00 3.80 0.99
CA MET A 55 7.92 2.44 0.46
C MET A 55 9.23 1.92 -0.13
N ASP A 56 10.14 2.81 -0.53
CA ASP A 56 11.41 2.45 -1.18
C ASP A 56 12.63 2.65 -0.27
N SER A 57 12.45 3.07 1.00
CA SER A 57 13.53 3.14 1.98
C SER A 57 14.18 1.76 2.16
N ASP A 58 15.49 1.75 2.32
CA ASP A 58 16.28 0.54 2.64
C ASP A 58 16.42 0.35 4.17
N ASP A 59 16.02 1.33 4.99
CA ASP A 59 16.08 1.29 6.46
C ASP A 59 14.74 0.91 7.08
N GLY A 60 14.75 0.35 8.30
CA GLY A 60 13.56 0.04 9.10
C GLY A 60 12.79 -1.18 8.60
N LEU A 61 11.49 -1.03 8.36
CA LEU A 61 10.63 -2.12 7.91
C LEU A 61 11.12 -2.72 6.58
N SER A 62 11.12 -4.03 6.47
CA SER A 62 11.36 -4.70 5.20
C SER A 62 10.28 -4.32 4.17
N ARG A 63 10.60 -4.46 2.88
CA ARG A 63 9.63 -4.18 1.80
C ARG A 63 8.37 -5.05 1.88
N ALA A 64 8.47 -6.26 2.44
CA ALA A 64 7.31 -7.12 2.67
C ALA A 64 6.44 -6.60 3.82
N GLU A 65 7.05 -6.15 4.92
CA GLU A 65 6.33 -5.57 6.06
C GLU A 65 5.63 -4.26 5.68
N ARG A 66 6.25 -3.41 4.86
CA ARG A 66 5.60 -2.19 4.34
C ARG A 66 4.33 -2.53 3.54
N GLU A 67 4.40 -3.51 2.66
CA GLU A 67 3.22 -3.97 1.90
C GLU A 67 2.18 -4.65 2.80
N LEU A 68 2.60 -5.31 3.87
CA LEU A 68 1.70 -5.89 4.87
C LEU A 68 0.88 -4.79 5.57
N VAL A 69 1.51 -3.67 5.97
CA VAL A 69 0.83 -2.48 6.50
C VAL A 69 -0.21 -1.96 5.51
N VAL A 70 0.18 -1.82 4.23
CA VAL A 70 -0.72 -1.32 3.17
C VAL A 70 -1.94 -2.22 3.00
N VAL A 71 -1.73 -3.54 2.95
CA VAL A 71 -2.83 -4.50 2.74
C VAL A 71 -3.75 -4.55 3.96
N ALA A 72 -3.22 -4.56 5.19
CA ALA A 72 -4.02 -4.51 6.41
C ALA A 72 -4.86 -3.22 6.49
N THR A 73 -4.23 -2.06 6.29
CA THR A 73 -4.91 -0.76 6.24
C THR A 73 -6.00 -0.72 5.18
N SER A 74 -5.68 -1.21 3.98
CA SER A 74 -6.63 -1.18 2.85
C SER A 74 -7.78 -2.17 3.02
N GLY A 75 -7.54 -3.30 3.70
CA GLY A 75 -8.57 -4.25 4.12
C GLY A 75 -9.56 -3.60 5.08
N ALA A 76 -9.06 -2.96 6.15
CA ALA A 76 -9.87 -2.23 7.13
C ALA A 76 -10.70 -1.11 6.48
N ASN A 77 -10.13 -0.42 5.50
CA ASN A 77 -10.81 0.64 4.74
C ASN A 77 -11.64 0.12 3.55
N HIS A 78 -11.71 -1.19 3.30
CA HIS A 78 -12.44 -1.81 2.18
C HIS A 78 -12.04 -1.27 0.79
N CYS A 79 -10.76 -0.95 0.58
CA CYS A 79 -10.27 -0.39 -0.67
C CYS A 79 -9.85 -1.49 -1.65
N THR A 80 -10.75 -1.91 -2.52
CA THR A 80 -10.47 -2.96 -3.52
C THR A 80 -9.25 -2.63 -4.39
N TYR A 81 -9.07 -1.36 -4.80
CA TYR A 81 -7.91 -0.98 -5.61
C TYR A 81 -6.59 -1.30 -4.90
N CYS A 82 -6.43 -0.80 -3.69
CA CYS A 82 -5.18 -0.95 -2.96
C CYS A 82 -4.95 -2.39 -2.49
N ILE A 83 -6.01 -3.10 -2.05
CA ILE A 83 -5.91 -4.53 -1.71
C ILE A 83 -5.36 -5.34 -2.89
N VAL A 84 -5.87 -5.09 -4.10
CA VAL A 84 -5.47 -5.86 -5.29
C VAL A 84 -4.07 -5.45 -5.76
N ALA A 85 -3.77 -4.16 -5.84
CA ALA A 85 -2.49 -3.65 -6.33
C ALA A 85 -1.33 -3.99 -5.38
N HIS A 86 -1.44 -3.61 -4.11
CA HIS A 86 -0.41 -3.87 -3.10
C HIS A 86 -0.41 -5.33 -2.65
N GLY A 87 -1.55 -6.00 -2.67
CA GLY A 87 -1.62 -7.44 -2.47
C GLY A 87 -0.82 -8.23 -3.51
N ALA A 88 -0.76 -7.75 -4.76
CA ALA A 88 0.11 -8.34 -5.77
C ALA A 88 1.59 -8.23 -5.40
N ILE A 89 2.01 -7.07 -4.89
CA ILE A 89 3.40 -6.84 -4.47
C ILE A 89 3.72 -7.66 -3.22
N LEU A 90 2.81 -7.69 -2.23
CA LEU A 90 2.97 -8.51 -1.01
C LEU A 90 3.17 -9.98 -1.36
N ARG A 91 2.34 -10.57 -2.22
CA ARG A 91 2.48 -11.97 -2.68
C ARG A 91 3.85 -12.22 -3.31
N ILE A 92 4.34 -11.29 -4.14
CA ILE A 92 5.67 -11.41 -4.77
C ILE A 92 6.78 -11.36 -3.73
N ARG A 93 6.67 -10.48 -2.74
CA ARG A 93 7.70 -10.27 -1.71
C ARG A 93 7.77 -11.43 -0.72
N THR A 94 6.64 -11.94 -0.30
CA THR A 94 6.55 -13.05 0.66
C THR A 94 6.65 -14.43 0.01
N LYS A 95 6.43 -14.52 -1.30
CA LYS A 95 6.27 -15.77 -2.05
C LYS A 95 5.08 -16.62 -1.56
N ASP A 96 4.13 -15.98 -0.90
CA ASP A 96 2.87 -16.60 -0.46
C ASP A 96 1.72 -16.06 -1.33
N PRO A 97 1.12 -16.90 -2.18
CA PRO A 97 0.08 -16.47 -3.13
C PRO A 97 -1.24 -16.09 -2.46
N GLU A 98 -1.44 -16.40 -1.18
CA GLU A 98 -2.69 -16.21 -0.45
C GLU A 98 -2.61 -15.16 0.65
N ILE A 99 -1.42 -14.74 1.08
CA ILE A 99 -1.22 -13.86 2.23
C ILE A 99 -2.06 -12.59 2.15
N ALA A 100 -2.11 -11.94 0.99
CA ALA A 100 -2.83 -10.70 0.82
C ALA A 100 -4.35 -10.86 0.98
N ASP A 101 -4.91 -11.96 0.46
CA ASP A 101 -6.34 -12.24 0.58
C ASP A 101 -6.71 -12.53 2.04
N ARG A 102 -5.88 -13.32 2.73
CA ARG A 102 -6.09 -13.67 4.15
C ARG A 102 -6.00 -12.43 5.03
N VAL A 103 -4.97 -11.61 4.89
CA VAL A 103 -4.79 -10.38 5.67
C VAL A 103 -5.92 -9.38 5.41
N ALA A 104 -6.31 -9.17 4.15
CA ALA A 104 -7.36 -8.22 3.83
C ALA A 104 -8.76 -8.67 4.29
N SER A 105 -9.00 -9.99 4.39
CA SER A 105 -10.32 -10.54 4.74
C SER A 105 -10.48 -10.76 6.25
N ASN A 106 -9.45 -11.32 6.91
CA ASN A 106 -9.44 -11.59 8.34
C ASN A 106 -8.00 -11.59 8.88
N PRO A 107 -7.46 -10.44 9.20
CA PRO A 107 -6.07 -10.31 9.62
C PRO A 107 -5.73 -11.09 10.90
N TRP A 108 -6.73 -11.32 11.78
CA TRP A 108 -6.53 -12.08 13.04
C TRP A 108 -6.45 -13.59 12.84
N GLY A 109 -6.97 -14.11 11.72
CA GLY A 109 -6.94 -15.52 11.36
C GLY A 109 -5.69 -15.95 10.57
N VAL A 110 -4.72 -15.04 10.38
CA VAL A 110 -3.48 -15.33 9.62
C VAL A 110 -2.36 -15.71 10.58
N GLU A 111 -1.63 -16.77 10.25
CA GLU A 111 -0.38 -17.09 10.93
C GLU A 111 0.69 -16.06 10.52
N LEU A 112 1.10 -15.25 11.48
CA LEU A 112 2.12 -14.23 11.37
C LEU A 112 3.14 -14.41 12.50
N SER A 113 4.38 -14.03 12.29
CA SER A 113 5.35 -13.89 13.38
C SER A 113 4.87 -12.86 14.41
N ALA A 114 5.43 -12.87 15.62
CA ALA A 114 5.08 -11.88 16.64
C ALA A 114 5.30 -10.44 16.15
N ARG A 115 6.38 -10.21 15.40
CA ARG A 115 6.70 -8.91 14.80
C ARG A 115 5.67 -8.51 13.73
N GLU A 116 5.35 -9.37 12.78
CA GLU A 116 4.34 -9.08 11.75
C GLU A 116 2.95 -8.87 12.35
N ARG A 117 2.62 -9.62 13.42
CA ARG A 117 1.38 -9.44 14.17
C ARG A 117 1.31 -8.03 14.77
N ALA A 118 2.37 -7.58 15.46
CA ALA A 118 2.44 -6.24 16.05
C ALA A 118 2.31 -5.15 14.98
N ILE A 119 2.95 -5.32 13.81
CA ILE A 119 2.82 -4.41 12.67
C ILE A 119 1.37 -4.32 12.20
N VAL A 120 0.70 -5.46 12.03
CA VAL A 120 -0.70 -5.50 11.56
C VAL A 120 -1.63 -4.90 12.59
N ASP A 121 -1.48 -5.24 13.86
CA ASP A 121 -2.35 -4.75 14.94
C ASP A 121 -2.21 -3.23 15.09
N LEU A 122 -0.99 -2.69 15.06
CA LEU A 122 -0.75 -1.24 15.09
C LEU A 122 -1.33 -0.55 13.84
N ALA A 123 -1.13 -1.11 12.65
CA ALA A 123 -1.70 -0.56 11.42
C ALA A 123 -3.23 -0.52 11.46
N LEU A 124 -3.87 -1.57 11.97
CA LEU A 124 -5.33 -1.64 12.13
C LEU A 124 -5.83 -0.59 13.14
N LEU A 125 -5.16 -0.45 14.29
CA LEU A 125 -5.49 0.55 15.30
C LEU A 125 -5.40 1.96 14.71
N VAL A 126 -4.29 2.30 14.06
CA VAL A 126 -4.11 3.61 13.41
C VAL A 126 -5.13 3.84 12.29
N ALA A 127 -5.48 2.79 11.52
CA ALA A 127 -6.44 2.91 10.41
C ALA A 127 -7.88 3.14 10.86
N THR A 128 -8.29 2.57 12.01
CA THR A 128 -9.70 2.49 12.42
C THR A 128 -10.04 3.32 13.64
N ASP A 129 -9.10 3.49 14.57
CA ASP A 129 -9.31 4.20 15.83
C ASP A 129 -8.03 4.85 16.39
N SER A 130 -7.37 5.65 15.56
CA SER A 130 -6.09 6.28 15.92
C SER A 130 -6.17 7.19 17.16
N ALA A 131 -7.36 7.67 17.51
CA ALA A 131 -7.56 8.52 18.70
C ALA A 131 -7.49 7.73 20.02
N SER A 132 -7.67 6.41 19.98
CA SER A 132 -7.58 5.54 21.17
C SER A 132 -6.16 4.99 21.41
N LEU A 133 -5.21 5.29 20.52
CA LEU A 133 -3.82 4.82 20.64
C LEU A 133 -3.19 5.33 21.94
N THR A 134 -2.57 4.41 22.67
CA THR A 134 -1.91 4.66 23.97
C THR A 134 -0.43 4.29 23.93
N GLU A 135 0.34 4.72 24.94
CA GLU A 135 1.74 4.30 25.07
C GLU A 135 1.88 2.78 25.24
N ALA A 136 0.90 2.11 25.86
CA ALA A 136 0.93 0.66 26.01
C ALA A 136 0.85 -0.08 24.65
N ASP A 137 0.19 0.50 23.64
CA ASP A 137 0.15 -0.06 22.28
C ASP A 137 1.52 0.06 21.60
N LEU A 138 2.22 1.18 21.82
CA LEU A 138 3.57 1.38 21.30
C LEU A 138 4.59 0.48 22.02
N ASP A 139 4.46 0.30 23.35
CA ASP A 139 5.29 -0.62 24.11
C ASP A 139 5.11 -2.07 23.65
N ALA A 140 3.89 -2.50 23.37
CA ALA A 140 3.63 -3.83 22.79
C ALA A 140 4.33 -4.03 21.42
N ALA A 141 4.40 -2.99 20.60
CA ALA A 141 5.14 -3.03 19.35
C ALA A 141 6.67 -3.10 19.59
N ARG A 142 7.20 -2.34 20.55
CA ARG A 142 8.61 -2.41 20.96
C ARG A 142 8.99 -3.78 21.50
N ASP A 143 8.14 -4.38 22.35
CA ASP A 143 8.31 -5.72 22.90
C ASP A 143 8.33 -6.80 21.80
N ALA A 144 7.64 -6.57 20.71
CA ALA A 144 7.69 -7.42 19.51
C ALA A 144 8.91 -7.16 18.60
N GLY A 145 9.81 -6.25 19.01
CA GLY A 145 11.09 -5.96 18.36
C GLY A 145 11.04 -4.86 17.30
N LEU A 146 10.03 -3.96 17.32
CA LEU A 146 10.02 -2.77 16.48
C LEU A 146 10.79 -1.63 17.17
N SER A 147 11.59 -0.91 16.42
CA SER A 147 12.16 0.38 16.84
C SER A 147 11.11 1.50 16.74
N ASP A 148 11.39 2.64 17.36
CA ASP A 148 10.51 3.82 17.27
C ASP A 148 10.38 4.34 15.83
N ASP A 149 11.45 4.24 15.03
CA ASP A 149 11.41 4.62 13.61
C ASP A 149 10.51 3.66 12.79
N GLU A 150 10.53 2.36 13.09
CA GLU A 150 9.65 1.38 12.44
C GLU A 150 8.18 1.55 12.88
N ILE A 151 7.94 1.88 14.14
CA ILE A 151 6.61 2.25 14.65
C ILE A 151 6.09 3.50 13.92
N TRP A 152 6.95 4.51 13.73
CA TRP A 152 6.65 5.68 12.92
C TRP A 152 6.30 5.30 11.48
N ASP A 153 7.09 4.44 10.85
CA ASP A 153 6.85 3.95 9.49
C ASP A 153 5.47 3.28 9.36
N VAL A 154 5.09 2.41 10.31
CA VAL A 154 3.75 1.79 10.33
C VAL A 154 2.66 2.86 10.34
N GLY A 155 2.79 3.85 11.22
CA GLY A 155 1.83 4.96 11.33
C GLY A 155 1.76 5.80 10.06
N ALA A 156 2.92 6.18 9.50
CA ALA A 156 3.02 7.04 8.32
C ALA A 156 2.49 6.34 7.06
N ILE A 157 2.84 5.06 6.85
CA ILE A 157 2.32 4.25 5.74
C ILE A 157 0.80 4.09 5.88
N THR A 158 0.29 3.79 7.07
CA THR A 158 -1.14 3.71 7.33
C THR A 158 -1.85 5.01 6.99
N ALA A 159 -1.33 6.16 7.40
CA ALA A 159 -1.91 7.47 7.12
C ALA A 159 -1.93 7.79 5.62
N LEU A 160 -0.83 7.54 4.91
CA LEU A 160 -0.74 7.71 3.45
C LEU A 160 -1.79 6.85 2.73
N PHE A 161 -1.88 5.57 3.08
CA PHE A 161 -2.83 4.68 2.43
C PHE A 161 -4.27 4.89 2.88
N ALA A 162 -4.53 5.37 4.08
CA ALA A 162 -5.86 5.82 4.48
C ALA A 162 -6.35 6.99 3.61
N MET A 163 -5.47 7.94 3.26
CA MET A 163 -5.76 8.99 2.28
C MET A 163 -5.99 8.40 0.88
N SER A 164 -5.07 7.57 0.40
CA SER A 164 -5.14 6.94 -0.93
C SER A 164 -6.40 6.10 -1.11
N ASN A 165 -6.79 5.32 -0.09
CA ASN A 165 -8.03 4.53 -0.10
C ASN A 165 -9.26 5.41 -0.31
N ARG A 166 -9.34 6.57 0.38
CA ARG A 166 -10.47 7.50 0.25
C ARG A 166 -10.52 8.13 -1.15
N LEU A 167 -9.38 8.47 -1.74
CA LEU A 167 -9.31 8.96 -3.11
C LEU A 167 -9.70 7.87 -4.12
N ALA A 168 -9.30 6.62 -3.90
CA ALA A 168 -9.72 5.48 -4.72
C ALA A 168 -11.23 5.26 -4.66
N HIS A 169 -11.85 5.38 -3.49
CA HIS A 169 -13.31 5.31 -3.34
C HIS A 169 -14.01 6.48 -4.03
N LEU A 170 -13.56 7.72 -3.78
CA LEU A 170 -14.14 8.92 -4.37
C LEU A 170 -14.13 8.83 -5.91
N THR A 171 -13.03 8.35 -6.47
CA THR A 171 -12.85 8.24 -7.91
C THR A 171 -13.46 6.98 -8.52
N ALA A 172 -13.96 6.03 -7.71
CA ALA A 172 -14.38 4.68 -8.12
C ALA A 172 -13.27 3.97 -8.93
N LEU A 173 -12.03 4.09 -8.44
CA LEU A 173 -10.87 3.56 -9.13
C LEU A 173 -10.93 2.03 -9.20
N ARG A 174 -10.71 1.48 -10.41
CA ARG A 174 -10.67 0.04 -10.63
C ARG A 174 -9.23 -0.45 -10.71
N PRO A 175 -8.91 -1.58 -10.08
CA PRO A 175 -7.60 -2.21 -10.25
C PRO A 175 -7.34 -2.57 -11.72
N ASN A 176 -6.08 -2.50 -12.11
CA ASN A 176 -5.66 -3.08 -13.39
C ASN A 176 -5.85 -4.60 -13.34
N PRO A 177 -6.37 -5.25 -14.39
CA PRO A 177 -6.58 -6.70 -14.42
C PRO A 177 -5.33 -7.51 -14.12
N GLU A 178 -4.17 -7.02 -14.54
CA GLU A 178 -2.85 -7.65 -14.37
C GLU A 178 -2.51 -7.92 -12.90
N PHE A 179 -2.87 -7.01 -11.99
CA PHE A 179 -2.59 -7.18 -10.56
C PHE A 179 -3.25 -8.42 -9.93
N PHE A 180 -4.40 -8.87 -10.47
CA PHE A 180 -5.11 -10.01 -9.90
C PHE A 180 -4.32 -11.32 -9.99
N LEU A 181 -3.47 -11.47 -11.01
CA LEU A 181 -2.70 -12.69 -11.24
C LEU A 181 -1.24 -12.59 -10.78
N MET A 182 -0.72 -11.38 -10.56
CA MET A 182 0.66 -11.18 -10.14
C MET A 182 0.93 -11.83 -8.77
N GLY A 183 1.98 -12.64 -8.71
CA GLY A 183 2.40 -13.36 -7.51
C GLY A 183 1.54 -14.59 -7.16
N ARG A 184 0.52 -14.96 -7.98
CA ARG A 184 -0.30 -16.15 -7.76
C ARG A 184 0.17 -17.37 -8.55
N LEU A 185 0.76 -17.15 -9.71
CA LEU A 185 1.25 -18.23 -10.56
C LEU A 185 2.76 -18.33 -10.44
N PRO A 186 3.34 -19.55 -10.50
CA PRO A 186 4.78 -19.71 -10.64
C PRO A 186 5.26 -18.91 -11.87
N ARG A 187 6.43 -18.29 -11.76
CA ARG A 187 7.07 -17.73 -12.95
C ARG A 187 7.44 -18.89 -13.87
N ALA A 188 6.97 -18.82 -15.11
CA ALA A 188 7.37 -19.74 -16.16
C ALA A 188 8.89 -19.63 -16.42
#